data_af907f279f92a2ad0c42b4843acbdb80
#
_entry.id   af907f279f92a2ad0c42b4843acbdb80
#
_cell.length_a   1.000
_cell.length_b   1.000
_cell.length_c   1.000
_cell.angle_alpha   90.00
_cell.angle_beta   90.00
_cell.angle_gamma   90.00
#
_symmetry.space_group_name_H-M   'P 1'
#
loop_
_entity.id
_entity.type
_entity.pdbx_description
1 polymer ?
#
loop_
_entity_poly.entity_id
_entity_poly.type
_entity_poly.pdbx_seq_one_letter_code
_entity_poly.pdbx_strand_id
1 'polypeptide(L)'
;MRDVVIELNALTKAYEQHVAVNDLTLTIERGEVFGLLGPNGAGKSTTILMMLGLTEPTSGTVRVCGLNSTTQPIAVKRRVGYLPDDVGFYEDLSGLENLLYTASLNGLSRREGKERATQLLQLVGLDDAADKKAGKYSRGMRQRLG
;
A
#
# COMPACT_ATOMS: atom_id res chain seq x y z
N MET A 1 3.07 24.36 -14.38
CA MET A 1 3.98 23.50 -13.56
C MET A 1 3.40 22.09 -13.58
N ARG A 2 4.22 21.07 -13.83
CA ARG A 2 3.77 19.67 -13.73
C ARG A 2 3.52 19.35 -12.26
N ASP A 3 2.36 18.76 -11.94
CA ASP A 3 2.02 18.36 -10.56
C ASP A 3 2.54 16.94 -10.30
N VAL A 4 3.86 16.85 -10.05
CA VAL A 4 4.55 15.58 -9.81
C VAL A 4 4.17 15.04 -8.43
N VAL A 5 3.64 13.82 -8.38
CA VAL A 5 3.25 13.14 -7.13
C VAL A 5 4.25 12.08 -6.70
N ILE A 6 5.00 11.47 -7.62
CA ILE A 6 6.10 10.56 -7.30
C ILE A 6 7.34 10.98 -8.10
N GLU A 7 8.47 11.07 -7.42
CA GLU A 7 9.76 11.40 -8.00
C GLU A 7 10.82 10.45 -7.44
N LEU A 8 11.45 9.70 -8.33
CA LEU A 8 12.60 8.84 -8.05
C LEU A 8 13.80 9.46 -8.77
N ASN A 9 14.93 9.62 -8.10
CA ASN A 9 16.12 10.20 -8.68
C ASN A 9 17.31 9.30 -8.36
N ALA A 10 17.90 8.71 -9.41
CA ALA A 10 19.07 7.81 -9.36
C ALA A 10 18.91 6.72 -8.28
N LEU A 11 17.67 6.19 -8.14
CA LEU A 11 17.30 5.29 -7.05
C LEU A 11 17.97 3.93 -7.20
N THR A 12 18.75 3.54 -6.21
CA THR A 12 19.45 2.26 -6.19
C THR A 12 19.18 1.52 -4.89
N LYS A 13 18.92 0.21 -4.99
CA LYS A 13 18.84 -0.70 -3.85
C LYS A 13 19.67 -1.94 -4.09
N ALA A 14 20.68 -2.14 -3.26
CA ALA A 14 21.50 -3.34 -3.22
C ALA A 14 21.24 -4.10 -1.91
N TYR A 15 21.20 -5.42 -1.99
CA TYR A 15 21.18 -6.36 -0.88
C TYR A 15 22.43 -7.24 -1.00
N GLU A 16 23.41 -7.05 -0.14
CA GLU A 16 24.70 -7.77 -0.19
C GLU A 16 25.34 -7.73 -1.59
N GLN A 17 25.27 -8.84 -2.34
CA GLN A 17 25.81 -8.96 -3.70
C GLN A 17 24.78 -8.77 -4.82
N HIS A 18 23.49 -8.57 -4.46
CA HIS A 18 22.41 -8.44 -5.44
C HIS A 18 21.90 -7.00 -5.53
N VAL A 19 21.98 -6.41 -6.72
CA VAL A 19 21.38 -5.10 -6.99
C VAL A 19 19.93 -5.31 -7.47
N ALA A 20 18.98 -5.03 -6.59
CA ALA A 20 17.56 -5.19 -6.87
C ALA A 20 16.97 -4.03 -7.71
N VAL A 21 17.47 -2.82 -7.51
CA VAL A 21 17.11 -1.63 -8.30
C VAL A 21 18.40 -0.88 -8.56
N ASN A 22 18.63 -0.48 -9.83
CA ASN A 22 19.85 0.18 -10.25
C ASN A 22 19.53 1.48 -10.99
N ASP A 23 19.95 2.60 -10.43
CA ASP A 23 19.89 3.96 -11.03
C ASP A 23 18.53 4.32 -11.65
N LEU A 24 17.43 3.96 -10.97
CA LEU A 24 16.08 4.23 -11.47
C LEU A 24 15.70 5.69 -11.28
N THR A 25 15.45 6.38 -12.38
CA THR A 25 14.91 7.75 -12.40
C THR A 25 13.53 7.73 -13.07
N LEU A 26 12.52 8.24 -12.35
CA LEU A 26 11.11 8.20 -12.78
C LEU A 26 10.34 9.33 -12.12
N THR A 27 9.42 9.92 -12.89
CA THR A 27 8.41 10.86 -12.35
C THR A 27 7.02 10.41 -12.75
N ILE A 28 6.05 10.55 -11.82
CA ILE A 28 4.62 10.28 -12.07
C ILE A 28 3.85 11.54 -11.69
N GLU A 29 2.99 11.99 -12.59
CA GLU A 29 2.17 13.19 -12.40
C GLU A 29 0.81 12.85 -11.75
N ARG A 30 0.15 13.84 -11.18
CA ARG A 30 -1.19 13.65 -10.60
C ARG A 30 -2.19 13.22 -11.66
N GLY A 31 -3.01 12.22 -11.31
CA GLY A 31 -4.07 11.70 -12.18
C GLY A 31 -3.59 10.64 -13.16
N GLU A 32 -2.29 10.32 -13.21
CA GLU A 32 -1.79 9.23 -14.05
C GLU A 32 -2.13 7.86 -13.45
N VAL A 33 -2.42 6.91 -14.35
CA VAL A 33 -2.42 5.47 -14.08
C VAL A 33 -1.13 4.91 -14.64
N PHE A 34 -0.18 4.58 -13.75
CA PHE A 34 1.16 4.13 -14.12
C PHE A 34 1.32 2.63 -13.88
N GLY A 35 1.83 1.90 -14.88
CA GLY A 35 2.12 0.47 -14.81
C GLY A 35 3.62 0.20 -14.67
N LEU A 36 4.04 -0.38 -13.53
CA LEU A 36 5.41 -0.86 -13.34
C LEU A 36 5.49 -2.34 -13.73
N LEU A 37 5.98 -2.62 -14.93
CA LEU A 37 6.01 -3.95 -15.54
C LEU A 37 7.43 -4.55 -15.54
N GLY A 38 7.52 -5.86 -15.51
CA GLY A 38 8.79 -6.58 -15.57
C GLY A 38 8.68 -8.00 -15.00
N PRO A 39 9.67 -8.86 -15.24
CA PRO A 39 9.71 -10.23 -14.71
C PRO A 39 9.82 -10.26 -13.19
N ASN A 40 9.69 -11.46 -12.59
CA ASN A 40 9.98 -11.66 -11.18
C ASN A 40 11.46 -11.35 -10.91
N GLY A 41 11.72 -10.65 -9.80
CA GLY A 41 13.08 -10.18 -9.47
C GLY A 41 13.49 -8.85 -10.11
N ALA A 42 12.68 -8.23 -10.98
CA ALA A 42 12.99 -6.95 -11.62
C ALA A 42 12.94 -5.73 -10.69
N GLY A 43 12.87 -5.89 -9.38
CA GLY A 43 12.88 -4.80 -8.41
C GLY A 43 11.56 -4.05 -8.23
N LYS A 44 10.45 -4.48 -8.87
CA LYS A 44 9.16 -3.79 -8.79
C LYS A 44 8.66 -3.58 -7.35
N SER A 45 8.55 -4.66 -6.58
CA SER A 45 8.11 -4.61 -5.18
C SER A 45 9.09 -3.80 -4.31
N THR A 46 10.39 -3.95 -4.53
CA THR A 46 11.43 -3.18 -3.84
C THR A 46 11.27 -1.69 -4.08
N THR A 47 11.01 -1.29 -5.33
CA THR A 47 10.76 0.10 -5.70
C THR A 47 9.53 0.65 -4.98
N ILE A 48 8.41 -0.09 -4.97
CA ILE A 48 7.20 0.29 -4.25
C ILE A 48 7.46 0.42 -2.74
N LEU A 49 8.17 -0.54 -2.14
CA LEU A 49 8.51 -0.48 -0.71
C LEU A 49 9.38 0.74 -0.36
N MET A 50 10.30 1.15 -1.24
CA MET A 50 11.07 2.39 -1.07
C MET A 50 10.19 3.63 -1.20
N MET A 51 9.22 3.66 -2.13
CA MET A 51 8.26 4.76 -2.25
C MET A 51 7.43 4.92 -0.96
N LEU A 52 7.08 3.82 -0.30
CA LEU A 52 6.31 3.80 0.94
C LEU A 52 7.14 4.09 2.20
N GLY A 53 8.48 4.19 2.07
CA GLY A 53 9.37 4.30 3.22
C GLY A 53 9.35 3.06 4.11
N LEU A 54 9.10 1.88 3.53
CA LEU A 54 9.19 0.56 4.20
C LEU A 54 10.57 -0.08 4.03
N THR A 55 11.34 0.39 3.05
CA THR A 55 12.73 0.00 2.81
C THR A 55 13.50 1.25 2.41
N GLU A 56 14.69 1.42 2.98
CA GLU A 56 15.57 2.54 2.62
C GLU A 56 16.38 2.22 1.35
N PRO A 57 16.54 3.18 0.44
CA PRO A 57 17.44 3.04 -0.70
C PRO A 57 18.91 2.96 -0.24
N THR A 58 19.75 2.28 -1.02
CA THR A 58 21.21 2.29 -0.84
C THR A 58 21.79 3.63 -1.29
N SER A 59 21.24 4.22 -2.37
CA SER A 59 21.54 5.56 -2.86
C SER A 59 20.40 6.13 -3.66
N GLY A 60 20.48 7.42 -3.99
CA GLY A 60 19.41 8.14 -4.68
C GLY A 60 18.33 8.64 -3.71
N THR A 61 17.24 9.17 -4.26
CA THR A 61 16.16 9.75 -3.46
C THR A 61 14.79 9.34 -3.97
N VAL A 62 13.83 9.28 -3.04
CA VAL A 62 12.40 9.03 -3.32
C VAL A 62 11.58 10.13 -2.67
N ARG A 63 10.71 10.77 -3.46
CA ARG A 63 9.71 11.71 -2.96
C ARG A 63 8.31 11.26 -3.38
N VAL A 64 7.38 11.33 -2.45
CA VAL A 64 5.96 11.04 -2.68
C VAL A 64 5.14 12.22 -2.14
N CYS A 65 4.32 12.83 -2.98
CA CYS A 65 3.60 14.08 -2.67
C CYS A 65 4.52 15.17 -2.09
N GLY A 66 5.75 15.31 -2.63
CA GLY A 66 6.76 16.24 -2.17
C GLY A 66 7.52 15.84 -0.88
N LEU A 67 7.09 14.76 -0.20
CA LEU A 67 7.69 14.25 1.03
C LEU A 67 8.80 13.25 0.72
N ASN A 68 9.93 13.33 1.40
CA ASN A 68 11.02 12.37 1.27
C ASN A 68 10.67 11.08 2.04
N SER A 69 10.60 9.94 1.33
CA SER A 69 10.17 8.66 1.91
C SER A 69 11.13 8.09 2.96
N THR A 70 12.41 8.43 2.87
CA THR A 70 13.43 7.97 3.85
C THR A 70 13.35 8.76 5.15
N THR A 71 13.23 10.09 5.07
CA THR A 71 13.27 10.95 6.26
C THR A 71 11.89 11.24 6.84
N GLN A 72 10.82 11.06 6.06
CA GLN A 72 9.43 11.37 6.44
C GLN A 72 8.45 10.20 6.18
N PRO A 73 8.80 8.93 6.51
CA PRO A 73 8.01 7.76 6.10
C PRO A 73 6.58 7.77 6.65
N ILE A 74 6.38 8.27 7.87
CA ILE A 74 5.03 8.34 8.47
C ILE A 74 4.16 9.37 7.73
N ALA A 75 4.74 10.50 7.34
CA ALA A 75 4.00 11.52 6.59
C ALA A 75 3.62 11.03 5.18
N VAL A 76 4.50 10.25 4.53
CA VAL A 76 4.21 9.58 3.26
C VAL A 76 3.07 8.58 3.43
N LYS A 77 3.13 7.68 4.43
CA LYS A 77 2.09 6.66 4.68
C LYS A 77 0.69 7.26 4.93
N ARG A 78 0.62 8.48 5.44
CA ARG A 78 -0.66 9.20 5.61
C ARG A 78 -1.23 9.74 4.29
N ARG A 79 -0.47 9.73 3.20
CA ARG A 79 -0.85 10.27 1.88
C ARG A 79 -1.12 9.20 0.84
N VAL A 80 -0.79 7.94 1.13
CA VAL A 80 -0.86 6.82 0.19
C VAL A 80 -1.72 5.70 0.74
N GLY A 81 -2.45 5.02 -0.15
CA GLY A 81 -3.00 3.69 0.10
C GLY A 81 -2.08 2.65 -0.53
N TYR A 82 -1.90 1.52 0.13
CA TYR A 82 -1.12 0.40 -0.38
C TYR A 82 -1.89 -0.90 -0.22
N LEU A 83 -2.10 -1.59 -1.33
CA LEU A 83 -2.70 -2.91 -1.36
C LEU A 83 -1.64 -3.92 -1.84
N PRO A 84 -1.10 -4.76 -0.96
CA PRO A 84 -0.15 -5.80 -1.35
C PRO A 84 -0.82 -6.96 -2.09
N ASP A 85 -0.02 -7.79 -2.78
CA ASP A 85 -0.52 -9.00 -3.45
C ASP A 85 -1.11 -10.01 -2.47
N ASP A 86 -0.54 -10.10 -1.27
CA ASP A 86 -1.06 -10.90 -0.15
C ASP A 86 -1.45 -9.97 0.99
N VAL A 87 -2.74 -9.88 1.23
CA VAL A 87 -3.31 -9.08 2.31
C VAL A 87 -3.47 -9.99 3.53
N GLY A 88 -2.64 -9.77 4.54
CA GLY A 88 -2.66 -10.52 5.80
C GLY A 88 -3.87 -10.14 6.67
N PHE A 89 -4.97 -10.86 6.53
CA PHE A 89 -6.11 -10.78 7.44
C PHE A 89 -6.01 -11.82 8.55
N TYR A 90 -6.66 -11.52 9.68
CA TYR A 90 -6.92 -12.53 10.70
C TYR A 90 -8.01 -13.46 10.19
N GLU A 91 -7.62 -14.68 9.82
CA GLU A 91 -8.49 -15.65 9.12
C GLU A 91 -9.68 -16.09 9.97
N ASP A 92 -9.53 -16.11 11.30
CA ASP A 92 -10.57 -16.46 12.25
C ASP A 92 -11.58 -15.34 12.51
N LEU A 93 -11.25 -14.10 12.16
CA LEU A 93 -12.15 -12.96 12.23
C LEU A 93 -12.97 -12.85 10.94
N SER A 94 -14.18 -12.30 11.07
CA SER A 94 -15.00 -11.93 9.91
C SER A 94 -14.41 -10.75 9.14
N GLY A 95 -14.90 -10.48 7.93
CA GLY A 95 -14.52 -9.29 7.17
C GLY A 95 -14.76 -8.01 7.96
N LEU A 96 -15.93 -7.89 8.58
CA LEU A 96 -16.27 -6.74 9.43
C LEU A 96 -15.34 -6.62 10.64
N GLU A 97 -15.04 -7.72 11.34
CA GLU A 97 -14.15 -7.71 12.50
C GLU A 97 -12.72 -7.30 12.13
N ASN A 98 -12.18 -7.74 11.00
CA ASN A 98 -10.89 -7.30 10.49
C ASN A 98 -10.86 -5.77 10.25
N LEU A 99 -11.92 -5.22 9.62
CA LEU A 99 -12.02 -3.77 9.41
C LEU A 99 -12.15 -3.00 10.73
N LEU A 100 -12.93 -3.50 11.69
CA LEU A 100 -13.06 -2.88 13.01
C LEU A 100 -11.74 -2.91 13.79
N TYR A 101 -10.99 -3.99 13.69
CA TYR A 101 -9.65 -4.08 14.27
C TYR A 101 -8.71 -3.03 13.67
N THR A 102 -8.66 -2.93 12.35
CA THR A 102 -7.85 -1.92 11.64
C THR A 102 -8.30 -0.50 11.99
N ALA A 103 -9.61 -0.24 12.07
CA ALA A 103 -10.15 1.05 12.49
C ALA A 103 -9.69 1.45 13.89
N SER A 104 -9.69 0.49 14.85
CA SER A 104 -9.23 0.73 16.22
C SER A 104 -7.74 1.07 16.29
N LEU A 105 -6.90 0.41 15.47
CA LEU A 105 -5.46 0.72 15.36
C LEU A 105 -5.21 2.12 14.80
N ASN A 106 -6.14 2.63 13.99
CA ASN A 106 -6.09 3.99 13.45
C ASN A 106 -6.77 5.03 14.36
N GLY A 107 -7.18 4.66 15.58
CA GLY A 107 -7.73 5.55 16.58
C GLY A 107 -9.19 5.94 16.37
N LEU A 108 -9.94 5.25 15.51
CA LEU A 108 -11.37 5.47 15.34
C LEU A 108 -12.14 4.91 16.55
N SER A 109 -13.16 5.61 16.99
CA SER A 109 -14.11 5.07 17.97
C SER A 109 -14.86 3.86 17.37
N ARG A 110 -15.40 2.99 18.25
CA ARG A 110 -16.14 1.79 17.82
C ARG A 110 -17.32 2.14 16.90
N ARG A 111 -18.00 3.26 17.16
CA ARG A 111 -19.13 3.73 16.35
C ARG A 111 -18.66 4.16 14.96
N GLU A 112 -17.67 5.05 14.90
CA GLU A 112 -17.11 5.54 13.63
C GLU A 112 -16.52 4.40 12.81
N GLY A 113 -15.76 3.49 13.45
CA GLY A 113 -15.21 2.31 12.79
C GLY A 113 -16.29 1.43 12.18
N LYS A 114 -17.40 1.19 12.90
CA LYS A 114 -18.51 0.37 12.39
C LYS A 114 -19.22 1.06 11.23
N GLU A 115 -19.54 2.34 11.33
CA GLU A 115 -20.17 3.11 10.25
C GLU A 115 -19.29 3.07 8.99
N ARG A 116 -18.00 3.33 9.15
CA ARG A 116 -17.04 3.33 8.04
C ARG A 116 -16.87 1.95 7.41
N ALA A 117 -16.70 0.90 8.23
CA ALA A 117 -16.55 -0.47 7.74
C ALA A 117 -17.79 -0.93 6.95
N THR A 118 -19.01 -0.64 7.44
CA THR A 118 -20.25 -0.99 6.74
C THR A 118 -20.32 -0.30 5.37
N GLN A 119 -20.02 1.00 5.30
CA GLN A 119 -20.00 1.75 4.04
C GLN A 119 -18.97 1.17 3.05
N LEU A 120 -17.77 0.83 3.52
CA LEU A 120 -16.73 0.26 2.66
C LEU A 120 -17.09 -1.14 2.17
N LEU A 121 -17.66 -2.01 3.02
CA LEU A 121 -18.12 -3.33 2.61
C LEU A 121 -19.19 -3.24 1.51
N GLN A 122 -20.15 -2.33 1.63
CA GLN A 122 -21.14 -2.07 0.58
C GLN A 122 -20.48 -1.58 -0.71
N LEU A 123 -19.54 -0.63 -0.61
CA LEU A 123 -18.86 -0.06 -1.77
C LEU A 123 -18.12 -1.12 -2.60
N VAL A 124 -17.52 -2.12 -1.92
CA VAL A 124 -16.77 -3.20 -2.59
C VAL A 124 -17.59 -4.47 -2.81
N GLY A 125 -18.91 -4.46 -2.53
CA GLY A 125 -19.83 -5.59 -2.72
C GLY A 125 -19.45 -6.80 -1.86
N LEU A 126 -19.20 -6.57 -0.57
CA LEU A 126 -18.91 -7.58 0.45
C LEU A 126 -19.86 -7.50 1.65
N ASP A 127 -20.93 -6.73 1.57
CA ASP A 127 -21.94 -6.56 2.62
C ASP A 127 -22.59 -7.91 3.02
N ASP A 128 -23.00 -8.73 2.04
CA ASP A 128 -23.56 -10.06 2.27
C ASP A 128 -22.55 -11.06 2.90
N ALA A 129 -21.26 -10.75 2.81
CA ALA A 129 -20.19 -11.58 3.33
C ALA A 129 -19.53 -10.96 4.58
N ALA A 130 -20.03 -9.85 5.09
CA ALA A 130 -19.43 -9.07 6.18
C ALA A 130 -19.12 -9.93 7.41
N ASP A 131 -20.04 -10.84 7.79
CA ASP A 131 -19.92 -11.71 8.97
C ASP A 131 -19.25 -13.06 8.67
N LYS A 132 -18.89 -13.33 7.43
CA LYS A 132 -18.17 -14.53 7.04
C LYS A 132 -16.70 -14.40 7.42
N LYS A 133 -16.10 -15.45 8.00
CA LYS A 133 -14.67 -15.49 8.35
C LYS A 133 -13.79 -15.21 7.13
N ALA A 134 -12.77 -14.35 7.28
CA ALA A 134 -11.85 -13.96 6.22
C ALA A 134 -11.08 -15.16 5.63
N GLY A 135 -10.80 -16.19 6.42
CA GLY A 135 -10.20 -17.44 5.96
C GLY A 135 -11.05 -18.20 4.94
N LYS A 136 -12.37 -17.93 4.87
CA LYS A 136 -13.30 -18.50 3.87
C LYS A 136 -13.52 -17.59 2.65
N TYR A 137 -12.85 -16.44 2.58
CA TYR A 137 -12.93 -15.53 1.45
C TYR A 137 -12.14 -16.08 0.26
N SER A 138 -12.66 -15.89 -0.95
CA SER A 138 -11.87 -16.10 -2.16
C SER A 138 -10.74 -15.07 -2.25
N ARG A 139 -9.74 -15.32 -3.11
CA ARG A 139 -8.67 -14.34 -3.37
C ARG A 139 -9.23 -12.97 -3.75
N GLY A 140 -10.21 -12.92 -4.65
CA GLY A 140 -10.86 -11.68 -5.06
C GLY A 140 -11.63 -10.98 -3.94
N MET A 141 -12.25 -11.74 -3.01
CA MET A 141 -12.88 -11.14 -1.83
C MET A 141 -11.83 -10.57 -0.87
N ARG A 142 -10.72 -11.26 -0.64
CA ARG A 142 -9.59 -10.74 0.17
C ARG A 142 -9.02 -9.47 -0.43
N GLN A 143 -8.80 -9.43 -1.74
CA GLN A 143 -8.30 -8.23 -2.44
C GLN A 143 -9.28 -7.04 -2.32
N ARG A 144 -10.58 -7.28 -2.36
CA ARG A 144 -11.58 -6.21 -2.20
C ARG A 144 -11.73 -5.74 -0.76
N LEU A 145 -11.43 -6.60 0.22
CA LEU A 145 -11.47 -6.23 1.63
C LEU A 145 -10.27 -5.35 2.04
N GLY A 146 -9.07 -5.53 1.40
CA GLY A 146 -7.85 -4.74 1.62
C GLY A 146 -7.91 -3.39 0.99
#